data_fffee95c0875e28f56527640f7764693
#
_entry.id   fffee95c0875e28f56527640f7764693
#
_cell.length_a   1.000
_cell.length_b   1.000
_cell.length_c   1.000
_cell.angle_alpha   90.00
_cell.angle_beta   90.00
_cell.angle_gamma   90.00
#
_symmetry.space_group_name_H-M   'P 1'
#
loop_
_entity.id
_entity.type
_entity.pdbx_description
1 polymer ?
#
loop_
_entity_poly.entity_id
_entity_poly.type
_entity_poly.pdbx_seq_one_letter_code
_entity_poly.pdbx_strand_id
1 'polypeptide(L)'
;MSDFENSTPIKIKYDESSSLITDVFFKHVGNISAEPGGQIEFSSAPYERLSDLVENVTKGLKILEEAAAGELVFLSHGINPIAKENHPLVLPKERYQIMTRYFESAPHIRGVDMMRHSATVQANLDIFGDENWQDAVNLILVLVPLTQGLFANSRF
;
A
#
# COMPACT_ATOMS: atom_id res chain seq x y z
N MET A 1 12.13 10.44 23.54
CA MET A 1 10.80 10.97 23.93
C MET A 1 10.23 12.02 22.97
N SER A 2 10.92 12.35 21.88
CA SER A 2 10.53 13.44 20.96
C SER A 2 9.81 12.98 19.68
N ASP A 3 9.73 11.70 19.38
CA ASP A 3 9.17 11.24 18.11
C ASP A 3 7.66 11.02 18.12
N PHE A 4 7.07 10.94 19.31
CA PHE A 4 5.62 10.70 19.47
C PHE A 4 4.74 11.95 19.28
N GLU A 5 5.27 13.16 19.49
CA GLU A 5 4.49 14.41 19.35
C GLU A 5 4.08 14.68 17.88
N ASN A 6 4.79 14.13 16.90
CA ASN A 6 4.46 14.25 15.48
C ASN A 6 3.58 13.09 14.95
N SER A 7 3.27 12.11 15.77
CA SER A 7 2.49 10.91 15.39
C SER A 7 1.00 11.03 15.72
N THR A 8 0.53 12.20 16.13
CA THR A 8 -0.90 12.39 16.36
C THR A 8 -1.66 12.46 15.05
N PRO A 9 -2.68 11.62 14.83
CA PRO A 9 -3.51 11.70 13.64
C PRO A 9 -4.20 13.07 13.55
N ILE A 10 -4.11 13.69 12.37
CA ILE A 10 -4.81 14.96 12.08
C ILE A 10 -6.19 14.74 11.47
N LYS A 11 -6.43 13.55 10.91
CA LYS A 11 -7.70 13.18 10.31
C LYS A 11 -7.84 11.66 10.27
N ILE A 12 -9.03 11.18 10.62
CA ILE A 12 -9.41 9.78 10.48
C ILE A 12 -10.63 9.72 9.58
N LYS A 13 -10.62 8.82 8.59
CA LYS A 13 -11.78 8.52 7.76
C LYS A 13 -12.36 7.18 8.16
N TYR A 14 -13.66 7.11 8.10
CA TYR A 14 -14.46 5.92 8.37
C TYR A 14 -15.27 5.56 7.13
N ASP A 15 -15.54 4.30 6.95
CA ASP A 15 -16.57 3.84 6.04
C ASP A 15 -17.95 4.15 6.64
N GLU A 16 -18.83 4.78 5.86
CA GLU A 16 -20.13 5.26 6.32
C GLU A 16 -21.08 4.10 6.69
N SER A 17 -20.91 2.93 6.07
CA SER A 17 -21.81 1.78 6.25
C SER A 17 -21.41 0.89 7.43
N SER A 18 -20.12 0.74 7.68
CA SER A 18 -19.57 -0.21 8.65
C SER A 18 -18.91 0.44 9.87
N SER A 19 -18.70 1.76 9.84
CA SER A 19 -17.93 2.51 10.84
C SER A 19 -16.49 2.04 11.01
N LEU A 20 -15.96 1.25 10.07
CA LEU A 20 -14.58 0.82 10.06
C LEU A 20 -13.66 1.98 9.69
N ILE A 21 -12.52 2.09 10.34
CA ILE A 21 -11.47 3.03 9.95
C ILE A 21 -10.91 2.59 8.60
N THR A 22 -10.90 3.50 7.64
CA THR A 22 -10.39 3.25 6.29
C THR A 22 -9.08 3.97 6.01
N ASP A 23 -8.87 5.12 6.62
CA ASP A 23 -7.66 5.91 6.43
C ASP A 23 -7.34 6.74 7.69
N VAL A 24 -6.06 6.84 8.02
CA VAL A 24 -5.53 7.68 9.11
C VAL A 24 -4.44 8.57 8.56
N PHE A 25 -4.58 9.88 8.70
CA PHE A 25 -3.65 10.88 8.16
C PHE A 25 -2.78 11.49 9.25
N PHE A 26 -1.50 11.62 8.98
CA PHE A 26 -0.51 12.23 9.84
C PHE A 26 0.11 13.45 9.16
N LYS A 27 0.28 14.53 9.91
CA LYS A 27 0.88 15.75 9.38
C LYS A 27 2.34 15.52 9.00
N HIS A 28 2.71 15.86 7.76
CA HIS A 28 4.08 15.73 7.21
C HIS A 28 4.66 14.30 7.20
N VAL A 29 3.88 13.28 7.55
CA VAL A 29 4.33 11.88 7.50
C VAL A 29 3.69 11.16 6.32
N GLY A 30 2.39 11.26 6.18
CA GLY A 30 1.63 10.56 5.15
C GLY A 30 0.31 10.02 5.68
N ASN A 31 -0.13 8.91 5.14
CA ASN A 31 -1.34 8.25 5.62
C ASN A 31 -1.18 6.73 5.70
N ILE A 32 -1.93 6.15 6.59
CA ILE A 32 -2.14 4.70 6.67
C ILE A 32 -3.54 4.41 6.17
N SER A 33 -3.68 3.49 5.23
CA SER A 33 -4.96 3.07 4.68
C SER A 33 -5.15 1.56 4.76
N ALA A 34 -6.41 1.16 4.77
CA ALA A 34 -6.79 -0.24 4.66
C ALA A 34 -7.16 -0.56 3.20
N GLU A 35 -6.55 -1.62 2.69
CA GLU A 35 -6.68 -2.11 1.33
C GLU A 35 -7.75 -3.22 1.22
N PRO A 36 -8.18 -3.64 -0.01
CA PRO A 36 -9.37 -4.48 -0.20
C PRO A 36 -9.44 -5.74 0.65
N GLY A 37 -8.33 -6.41 0.88
CA GLY A 37 -8.24 -7.63 1.68
C GLY A 37 -7.91 -7.38 3.16
N GLY A 38 -7.96 -6.12 3.61
CA GLY A 38 -7.58 -5.74 4.97
C GLY A 38 -6.07 -5.54 5.15
N GLN A 39 -5.28 -5.55 4.05
CA GLN A 39 -3.87 -5.21 4.12
C GLN A 39 -3.72 -3.75 4.58
N ILE A 40 -2.67 -3.47 5.31
CA ILE A 40 -2.37 -2.11 5.78
C ILE A 40 -1.30 -1.52 4.86
N GLU A 41 -1.60 -0.38 4.28
CA GLU A 41 -0.69 0.38 3.44
C GLU A 41 -0.26 1.67 4.13
N PHE A 42 1.03 1.94 4.12
CA PHE A 42 1.58 3.24 4.47
C PHE A 42 1.96 3.98 3.19
N SER A 43 1.38 5.14 2.97
CA SER A 43 1.71 6.06 1.88
C SER A 43 2.43 7.27 2.44
N SER A 44 3.70 7.46 2.08
CA SER A 44 4.49 8.61 2.52
C SER A 44 4.00 9.93 1.92
N ALA A 45 4.32 11.04 2.57
CA ALA A 45 4.31 12.34 1.90
C ALA A 45 5.34 12.37 0.76
N PRO A 46 5.17 13.23 -0.25
CA PRO A 46 6.17 13.42 -1.32
C PRO A 46 7.42 14.14 -0.79
N TYR A 47 8.59 13.76 -1.28
CA TYR A 47 9.87 14.33 -0.92
C TYR A 47 10.76 14.54 -2.14
N GLU A 48 11.52 15.63 -2.18
CA GLU A 48 12.49 15.91 -3.23
C GLU A 48 13.78 15.07 -3.08
N ARG A 49 14.11 14.67 -1.85
CA ARG A 49 15.36 13.96 -1.56
C ARG A 49 15.04 12.55 -1.09
N LEU A 50 15.74 11.57 -1.67
CA LEU A 50 15.59 10.17 -1.32
C LEU A 50 15.89 9.89 0.17
N SER A 51 16.88 10.59 0.76
CA SER A 51 17.18 10.48 2.19
C SER A 51 16.00 10.80 3.08
N ASP A 52 15.28 11.88 2.74
CA ASP A 52 14.15 12.36 3.52
C ASP A 52 12.94 11.42 3.37
N LEU A 53 12.77 10.89 2.15
CA LEU A 53 11.77 9.85 1.89
C LEU A 53 12.03 8.59 2.74
N VAL A 54 13.27 8.09 2.74
CA VAL A 54 13.66 6.90 3.52
C VAL A 54 13.45 7.12 5.01
N GLU A 55 13.81 8.29 5.54
CA GLU A 55 13.57 8.64 6.93
C GLU A 55 12.07 8.66 7.24
N ASN A 56 11.26 9.24 6.35
CA ASN A 56 9.81 9.31 6.51
C ASN A 56 9.15 7.93 6.47
N VAL A 57 9.53 7.07 5.52
CA VAL A 57 9.04 5.69 5.45
C VAL A 57 9.40 4.92 6.71
N THR A 58 10.62 5.08 7.21
CA THR A 58 11.05 4.47 8.47
C THR A 58 10.18 4.91 9.66
N LYS A 59 9.82 6.20 9.72
CA LYS A 59 8.89 6.71 10.74
C LYS A 59 7.50 6.10 10.61
N GLY A 60 6.98 6.01 9.37
CA GLY A 60 5.68 5.40 9.11
C GLY A 60 5.61 3.92 9.53
N LEU A 61 6.66 3.16 9.24
CA LEU A 61 6.76 1.76 9.67
C LEU A 61 6.82 1.63 11.20
N LYS A 62 7.55 2.50 11.89
CA LYS A 62 7.56 2.51 13.36
C LYS A 62 6.17 2.80 13.95
N ILE A 63 5.42 3.72 13.38
CA ILE A 63 4.04 4.00 13.81
C ILE A 63 3.18 2.73 13.68
N LEU A 64 3.32 1.98 12.58
CA LEU A 64 2.61 0.72 12.38
C LEU A 64 3.02 -0.35 13.40
N GLU A 65 4.33 -0.51 13.65
CA GLU A 65 4.85 -1.47 14.62
C GLU A 65 4.36 -1.16 16.05
N GLU A 66 4.38 0.10 16.44
CA GLU A 66 3.89 0.54 17.74
C GLU A 66 2.37 0.37 17.88
N ALA A 67 1.62 0.69 16.82
CA ALA A 67 0.17 0.48 16.81
C ALA A 67 -0.20 -1.01 16.86
N ALA A 68 0.60 -1.88 16.28
CA ALA A 68 0.42 -3.32 16.34
C ALA A 68 0.60 -3.88 17.77
N ALA A 69 1.34 -3.19 18.63
CA ALA A 69 1.53 -3.49 20.06
C ALA A 69 1.86 -4.98 20.36
N GLY A 70 2.48 -5.69 19.41
CA GLY A 70 2.76 -7.12 19.49
C GLY A 70 1.57 -8.04 19.21
N GLU A 71 0.39 -7.53 18.91
CA GLU A 71 -0.78 -8.31 18.52
C GLU A 71 -0.75 -8.74 17.04
N LEU A 72 -0.02 -8.00 16.21
CA LEU A 72 0.14 -8.26 14.78
C LEU A 72 1.61 -8.46 14.43
N VAL A 73 1.85 -9.29 13.43
CA VAL A 73 3.17 -9.51 12.84
C VAL A 73 3.13 -9.13 11.36
N PHE A 74 4.02 -8.22 10.97
CA PHE A 74 4.19 -7.86 9.56
C PHE A 74 5.13 -8.85 8.87
N LEU A 75 4.66 -9.46 7.79
CA LEU A 75 5.43 -10.41 7.01
C LEU A 75 6.04 -9.74 5.79
N SER A 76 7.32 -10.01 5.53
CA SER A 76 8.02 -9.53 4.33
C SER A 76 7.74 -10.44 3.12
N HIS A 77 6.46 -10.58 2.74
CA HIS A 77 6.03 -11.43 1.64
C HIS A 77 5.22 -10.62 0.63
N GLY A 78 5.45 -10.83 -0.65
CA GLY A 78 4.69 -10.20 -1.73
C GLY A 78 3.29 -10.77 -1.91
N ILE A 79 3.02 -11.96 -1.38
CA ILE A 79 1.71 -12.59 -1.36
C ILE A 79 1.47 -13.26 0.00
N ASN A 80 0.22 -13.27 0.44
CA ASN A 80 -0.17 -13.93 1.68
C ASN A 80 0.04 -15.46 1.57
N PRO A 81 0.98 -16.05 2.32
CA PRO A 81 1.33 -17.47 2.20
C PRO A 81 0.28 -18.41 2.78
N ILE A 82 -0.67 -17.88 3.55
CA ILE A 82 -1.72 -18.64 4.24
C ILE A 82 -3.09 -18.46 3.56
N ALA A 83 -3.15 -17.65 2.53
CA ALA A 83 -4.39 -17.42 1.78
C ALA A 83 -4.84 -18.73 1.11
N LYS A 84 -5.62 -19.50 1.84
CA LYS A 84 -6.40 -20.59 1.29
C LYS A 84 -7.82 -20.06 1.09
N GLU A 85 -8.49 -20.52 0.06
CA GLU A 85 -9.90 -20.43 -0.35
C GLU A 85 -10.90 -19.52 0.43
N ASN A 86 -10.61 -19.17 1.68
CA ASN A 86 -11.36 -18.18 2.44
C ASN A 86 -10.78 -16.79 2.19
N HIS A 87 -11.34 -16.10 1.21
CA HIS A 87 -10.99 -14.72 0.96
C HIS A 87 -11.23 -13.86 2.21
N PRO A 88 -10.25 -13.04 2.64
CA PRO A 88 -10.46 -12.13 3.73
C PRO A 88 -11.63 -11.19 3.45
N LEU A 89 -12.21 -10.65 4.51
CA LEU A 89 -13.29 -9.67 4.42
C LEU A 89 -12.88 -8.54 3.51
N VAL A 90 -13.72 -8.27 2.50
CA VAL A 90 -13.51 -7.11 1.64
C VAL A 90 -13.98 -5.88 2.38
N LEU A 91 -13.11 -4.87 2.46
CA LEU A 91 -13.54 -3.58 2.95
C LEU A 91 -14.72 -3.06 2.11
N PRO A 92 -15.76 -2.52 2.74
CA PRO A 92 -17.01 -2.18 2.07
C PRO A 92 -16.96 -0.91 1.20
N LYS A 93 -15.76 -0.45 0.81
CA LYS A 93 -15.59 0.67 -0.13
C LYS A 93 -16.22 0.29 -1.49
N GLU A 94 -17.06 1.17 -2.04
CA GLU A 94 -17.78 0.93 -3.30
C GLU A 94 -16.84 0.51 -4.44
N ARG A 95 -15.70 1.17 -4.59
CA ARG A 95 -14.69 0.81 -5.60
C ARG A 95 -14.21 -0.64 -5.47
N TYR A 96 -14.08 -1.16 -4.25
CA TYR A 96 -13.62 -2.53 -4.01
C TYR A 96 -14.71 -3.55 -4.34
N GLN A 97 -15.96 -3.20 -4.14
CA GLN A 97 -17.08 -4.05 -4.56
C GLN A 97 -17.19 -4.11 -6.10
N ILE A 98 -16.96 -2.99 -6.78
CA ILE A 98 -16.93 -2.94 -8.26
C ILE A 98 -15.77 -3.81 -8.77
N MET A 99 -14.56 -3.63 -8.24
CA MET A 99 -13.39 -4.42 -8.61
C MET A 99 -13.61 -5.92 -8.36
N THR A 100 -14.21 -6.27 -7.21
CA THR A 100 -14.53 -7.66 -6.88
C THR A 100 -15.42 -8.28 -7.93
N ARG A 101 -16.55 -7.65 -8.26
CA ARG A 101 -17.48 -8.15 -9.29
C ARG A 101 -16.81 -8.31 -10.66
N TYR A 102 -15.97 -7.34 -11.03
CA TYR A 102 -15.23 -7.40 -12.28
C TYR A 102 -14.27 -8.59 -12.31
N PHE A 103 -13.44 -8.76 -11.30
CA PHE A 103 -12.46 -9.84 -11.26
C PHE A 103 -13.08 -11.23 -11.08
N GLU A 104 -14.20 -11.34 -10.37
CA GLU A 104 -14.95 -12.59 -10.27
C GLU A 104 -15.57 -12.98 -11.62
N SER A 105 -15.92 -12.01 -12.46
CA SER A 105 -16.40 -12.28 -13.83
C SER A 105 -15.30 -12.70 -14.80
N ALA A 106 -14.03 -12.48 -14.45
CA ALA A 106 -12.86 -12.77 -15.25
C ALA A 106 -11.80 -13.58 -14.47
N PRO A 107 -12.12 -14.80 -14.00
CA PRO A 107 -11.27 -15.56 -13.08
C PRO A 107 -9.89 -15.93 -13.64
N HIS A 108 -9.76 -15.95 -14.96
CA HIS A 108 -8.49 -16.25 -15.66
C HIS A 108 -7.38 -15.23 -15.43
N ILE A 109 -7.71 -14.00 -15.01
CA ILE A 109 -6.72 -12.95 -14.73
C ILE A 109 -6.26 -12.90 -13.27
N ARG A 110 -6.77 -13.77 -12.39
CA ARG A 110 -6.44 -13.84 -10.96
C ARG A 110 -6.47 -12.49 -10.22
N GLY A 111 -7.36 -11.59 -10.69
CA GLY A 111 -7.44 -10.23 -10.14
C GLY A 111 -7.89 -10.18 -8.68
N VAL A 112 -8.71 -11.14 -8.25
CA VAL A 112 -9.14 -11.27 -6.84
C VAL A 112 -7.93 -11.59 -5.94
N ASP A 113 -7.05 -12.50 -6.36
CA ASP A 113 -5.84 -12.84 -5.62
C ASP A 113 -4.91 -11.63 -5.49
N MET A 114 -4.67 -10.93 -6.60
CA MET A 114 -3.88 -9.71 -6.62
C MET A 114 -4.47 -8.65 -5.68
N MET A 115 -5.76 -8.43 -5.73
CA MET A 115 -6.44 -7.40 -4.96
C MET A 115 -6.45 -7.67 -3.45
N ARG A 116 -6.62 -8.94 -3.05
CA ARG A 116 -6.88 -9.31 -1.64
C ARG A 116 -5.70 -9.95 -0.93
N HIS A 117 -4.73 -10.49 -1.67
CA HIS A 117 -3.69 -11.33 -1.09
C HIS A 117 -2.27 -10.82 -1.37
N SER A 118 -2.11 -9.79 -2.19
CA SER A 118 -0.79 -9.25 -2.49
C SER A 118 -0.43 -8.05 -1.62
N ALA A 119 0.86 -7.85 -1.43
CA ALA A 119 1.46 -6.66 -0.85
C ALA A 119 2.61 -6.20 -1.76
N THR A 120 2.68 -4.92 -2.03
CA THR A 120 3.64 -4.34 -2.97
C THR A 120 4.36 -3.14 -2.35
N VAL A 121 5.56 -2.85 -2.86
CA VAL A 121 6.22 -1.56 -2.67
C VAL A 121 6.02 -0.76 -3.94
N GLN A 122 5.53 0.46 -3.81
CA GLN A 122 5.26 1.36 -4.93
C GLN A 122 6.08 2.63 -4.80
N ALA A 123 6.69 3.07 -5.91
CA ALA A 123 7.36 4.35 -6.01
C ALA A 123 6.62 5.23 -7.03
N ASN A 124 6.10 6.35 -6.57
CA ASN A 124 5.48 7.36 -7.42
C ASN A 124 6.54 8.40 -7.78
N LEU A 125 6.79 8.57 -9.06
CA LEU A 125 7.77 9.52 -9.58
C LEU A 125 7.05 10.67 -10.29
N ASP A 126 7.37 11.89 -9.90
CA ASP A 126 6.88 13.07 -10.62
C ASP A 126 7.62 13.23 -11.95
N ILE A 127 6.86 13.46 -13.01
CA ILE A 127 7.38 13.78 -14.33
C ILE A 127 7.22 15.28 -14.52
N PHE A 128 8.35 15.99 -14.49
CA PHE A 128 8.36 17.43 -14.67
C PHE A 128 8.44 17.81 -16.16
N GLY A 129 7.43 18.51 -16.62
CA GLY A 129 7.32 19.06 -17.98
C GLY A 129 6.82 18.05 -19.02
N ASP A 130 6.05 18.57 -19.97
CA ASP A 130 5.45 17.78 -21.06
C ASP A 130 6.51 17.20 -22.03
N GLU A 131 7.73 17.72 -22.00
CA GLU A 131 8.80 17.37 -22.94
C GLU A 131 9.48 16.02 -22.57
N ASN A 132 9.41 15.59 -21.32
CA ASN A 132 10.19 14.47 -20.81
C ASN A 132 9.36 13.20 -20.50
N TRP A 133 8.05 13.24 -20.68
CA TRP A 133 7.20 12.11 -20.31
C TRP A 133 7.51 10.83 -21.09
N GLN A 134 7.86 10.94 -22.38
CA GLN A 134 8.20 9.79 -23.20
C GLN A 134 9.47 9.09 -22.72
N ASP A 135 10.49 9.86 -22.38
CA ASP A 135 11.75 9.32 -21.85
C ASP A 135 11.54 8.67 -20.51
N ALA A 136 10.73 9.28 -19.63
CA ALA A 136 10.36 8.69 -18.33
C ALA A 136 9.59 7.37 -18.51
N VAL A 137 8.62 7.31 -19.42
CA VAL A 137 7.88 6.06 -19.71
C VAL A 137 8.81 4.98 -20.28
N ASN A 138 9.68 5.33 -21.22
CA ASN A 138 10.64 4.41 -21.80
C ASN A 138 11.60 3.86 -20.73
N LEU A 139 12.09 4.73 -19.85
CA LEU A 139 12.95 4.31 -18.72
C LEU A 139 12.21 3.36 -17.79
N ILE A 140 10.98 3.67 -17.42
CA ILE A 140 10.15 2.81 -16.56
C ILE A 140 9.96 1.43 -17.21
N LEU A 141 9.63 1.38 -18.52
CA LEU A 141 9.45 0.12 -19.23
C LEU A 141 10.73 -0.75 -19.25
N VAL A 142 11.90 -0.13 -19.35
CA VAL A 142 13.19 -0.83 -19.24
C VAL A 142 13.46 -1.32 -17.83
N LEU A 143 13.04 -0.56 -16.81
CA LEU A 143 13.25 -0.91 -15.41
C LEU A 143 12.30 -2.01 -14.90
N VAL A 144 11.11 -2.18 -15.49
CA VAL A 144 10.11 -3.17 -15.03
C VAL A 144 10.70 -4.60 -14.88
N PRO A 145 11.37 -5.20 -15.87
CA PRO A 145 11.91 -6.55 -15.69
C PRO A 145 13.03 -6.61 -14.66
N LEU A 146 13.81 -5.55 -14.51
CA LEU A 146 14.87 -5.47 -13.50
C LEU A 146 14.29 -5.38 -12.08
N THR A 147 13.29 -4.53 -11.88
CA THR A 147 12.63 -4.40 -10.57
C THR A 147 11.88 -5.67 -10.20
N GLN A 148 11.21 -6.32 -11.15
CA GLN A 148 10.58 -7.62 -10.90
C GLN A 148 11.59 -8.67 -10.46
N GLY A 149 12.77 -8.73 -11.08
CA GLY A 149 13.83 -9.67 -10.68
C GLY A 149 14.45 -9.37 -9.32
N LEU A 150 14.67 -8.09 -9.02
CA LEU A 150 15.31 -7.66 -7.78
C LEU A 150 14.39 -7.80 -6.55
N PHE A 151 13.09 -7.53 -6.73
CA PHE A 151 12.11 -7.49 -5.64
C PHE A 151 11.17 -8.71 -5.63
N ALA A 152 11.45 -9.73 -6.41
CA ALA A 152 10.68 -10.97 -6.39
C ALA A 152 10.77 -11.62 -5.01
N ASN A 153 9.66 -11.66 -4.29
CA ASN A 153 9.57 -12.23 -2.94
C ASN A 153 8.27 -13.03 -2.76
N SER A 154 7.82 -13.65 -3.82
CA SER A 154 6.66 -14.55 -3.83
C SER A 154 7.10 -15.94 -4.26
N ARG A 155 6.69 -16.95 -3.53
CA ARG A 155 7.04 -18.36 -3.80
C ARG A 155 6.08 -19.06 -4.78
N PHE A 156 5.06 -18.37 -5.27
CA PHE A 156 3.94 -18.98 -6.01
C PHE A 156 3.69 -18.27 -7.31
#